data_1e2d5e744d5859c3003bf2cb3f37026c
#
_entry.id   1e2d5e744d5859c3003bf2cb3f37026c
#
_cell.length_a   1.000
_cell.length_b   1.000
_cell.length_c   1.000
_cell.angle_alpha   90.00
_cell.angle_beta   90.00
_cell.angle_gamma   90.00
#
_symmetry.space_group_name_H-M   'P 1'
#
loop_
_entity.id
_entity.type
_entity.pdbx_description
1 polymer ?
#
loop_
_entity_poly.entity_id
_entity_poly.type
_entity_poly.pdbx_seq_one_letter_code
_entity_poly.pdbx_strand_id
1 'polypeptide(L)'
;IPLQFLLLFLLADIIQWSVHVMLHRVHWMWEFHKGHHSVTEMGFAAHLRFHWMETVIYKTILYIPLTMVGFGIDDLFLLHAFTILIGHLNHANISWNYGPLKYILNSPHMHIWHHVKEVPKEHPNGINFGISLSIWDYIFGTAHVPSSGKDIKLGFDDIDKYPESFVGQMKEPFKIDKTLEK
;
A
#
# COMPACT_ATOMS: atom_id res chain seq x y z
N ILE A 1 -8.68 25.52 1.38
CA ILE A 1 -8.16 24.51 2.34
C ILE A 1 -7.06 25.21 3.11
N PRO A 2 -7.09 25.23 4.43
CA PRO A 2 -6.04 25.87 5.22
C PRO A 2 -4.67 25.25 4.90
N LEU A 3 -3.63 26.05 4.92
CA LEU A 3 -2.24 25.60 4.78
C LEU A 3 -1.92 24.44 5.74
N GLN A 4 -2.50 24.47 6.92
CA GLN A 4 -2.42 23.41 7.93
C GLN A 4 -2.84 22.04 7.39
N PHE A 5 -3.97 21.94 6.68
CA PHE A 5 -4.42 20.65 6.12
C PHE A 5 -3.51 20.17 4.99
N LEU A 6 -2.98 21.07 4.17
CA LEU A 6 -2.00 20.70 3.15
C LEU A 6 -0.71 20.14 3.79
N LEU A 7 -0.22 20.79 4.85
CA LEU A 7 0.95 20.29 5.58
C LEU A 7 0.68 18.92 6.23
N LEU A 8 -0.48 18.77 6.86
CA LEU A 8 -0.92 17.48 7.42
C LEU A 8 -0.94 16.40 6.34
N PHE A 9 -1.56 16.69 5.20
CA PHE A 9 -1.66 15.72 4.08
C PHE A 9 -0.28 15.32 3.57
N LEU A 10 0.64 16.26 3.34
CA LEU A 10 1.98 15.95 2.85
C LEU A 10 2.80 15.15 3.86
N LEU A 11 2.75 15.52 5.15
CA LEU A 11 3.42 14.77 6.22
C LEU A 11 2.84 13.37 6.38
N ALA A 12 1.52 13.24 6.35
CA ALA A 12 0.87 11.95 6.44
C ALA A 12 1.21 11.07 5.25
N ASP A 13 1.22 11.60 4.04
CA ASP A 13 1.44 10.83 2.82
C ASP A 13 2.87 10.29 2.73
N ILE A 14 3.90 11.08 3.12
CA ILE A 14 5.29 10.58 3.20
C ILE A 14 5.46 9.53 4.30
N ILE A 15 4.78 9.67 5.44
CA ILE A 15 4.79 8.64 6.49
C ILE A 15 4.13 7.37 5.95
N GLN A 16 2.97 7.48 5.29
CA GLN A 16 2.26 6.34 4.69
C GLN A 16 3.11 5.63 3.66
N TRP A 17 3.76 6.36 2.76
CA TRP A 17 4.72 5.82 1.79
C TRP A 17 5.85 5.06 2.50
N SER A 18 6.44 5.65 3.54
CA SER A 18 7.53 5.04 4.30
C SER A 18 7.11 3.74 4.99
N VAL A 19 5.93 3.73 5.62
CA VAL A 19 5.37 2.52 6.24
C VAL A 19 5.11 1.45 5.18
N HIS A 20 4.58 1.83 4.03
CA HIS A 20 4.30 0.91 2.93
C HIS A 20 5.58 0.25 2.39
N VAL A 21 6.65 1.03 2.23
CA VAL A 21 8.00 0.51 1.92
C VAL A 21 8.46 -0.49 2.99
N MET A 22 8.25 -0.19 4.28
CA MET A 22 8.62 -1.09 5.37
C MET A 22 7.81 -2.38 5.36
N LEU A 23 6.50 -2.32 5.08
CA LEU A 23 5.63 -3.50 4.94
C LEU A 23 6.15 -4.47 3.88
N HIS A 24 6.79 -3.98 2.82
CA HIS A 24 7.39 -4.82 1.79
C HIS A 24 8.82 -5.28 2.08
N ARG A 25 9.62 -4.46 2.78
CA ARG A 25 11.05 -4.75 3.00
C ARG A 25 11.35 -5.49 4.29
N VAL A 26 10.49 -5.35 5.29
CA VAL A 26 10.68 -5.99 6.59
C VAL A 26 9.87 -7.29 6.61
N HIS A 27 10.56 -8.42 6.63
CA HIS A 27 9.95 -9.75 6.45
C HIS A 27 8.72 -10.00 7.33
N TRP A 28 8.81 -9.76 8.65
CA TRP A 28 7.66 -9.97 9.54
C TRP A 28 6.48 -9.03 9.26
N MET A 29 6.74 -7.82 8.76
CA MET A 29 5.68 -6.88 8.35
C MET A 29 5.02 -7.33 7.06
N TRP A 30 5.81 -7.88 6.11
CA TRP A 30 5.30 -8.47 4.88
C TRP A 30 4.32 -9.59 5.15
N GLU A 31 4.56 -10.44 6.16
CA GLU A 31 3.65 -11.53 6.51
C GLU A 31 2.22 -11.03 6.83
N PHE A 32 2.09 -9.85 7.43
CA PHE A 32 0.79 -9.20 7.66
C PHE A 32 0.22 -8.54 6.40
N HIS A 33 1.09 -8.04 5.51
CA HIS A 33 0.70 -7.33 4.30
C HIS A 33 0.35 -8.26 3.13
N LYS A 34 0.76 -9.50 3.15
CA LYS A 34 0.45 -10.52 2.13
C LYS A 34 -1.04 -10.65 1.84
N GLY A 35 -1.90 -10.50 2.86
CA GLY A 35 -3.36 -10.52 2.70
C GLY A 35 -3.85 -9.46 1.73
N HIS A 36 -3.24 -8.28 1.76
CA HIS A 36 -3.53 -7.19 0.83
C HIS A 36 -3.11 -7.55 -0.60
N HIS A 37 -1.95 -8.16 -0.77
CA HIS A 37 -1.42 -8.61 -2.06
C HIS A 37 -2.00 -9.94 -2.56
N SER A 38 -2.86 -10.61 -1.79
CA SER A 38 -3.46 -11.90 -2.19
C SER A 38 -4.61 -11.78 -3.19
N VAL A 39 -4.71 -10.65 -3.89
CA VAL A 39 -5.68 -10.43 -4.96
C VAL A 39 -5.12 -10.92 -6.29
N THR A 40 -5.94 -11.67 -7.05
CA THR A 40 -5.62 -12.11 -8.41
C THR A 40 -6.25 -11.22 -9.47
N GLU A 41 -7.25 -10.43 -9.07
CA GLU A 41 -7.91 -9.41 -9.87
C GLU A 41 -8.02 -8.13 -9.05
N MET A 42 -7.66 -7.00 -9.66
CA MET A 42 -7.82 -5.71 -8.99
C MET A 42 -9.31 -5.36 -8.91
N GLY A 43 -9.70 -4.79 -7.79
CA GLY A 43 -11.07 -4.37 -7.58
C GLY A 43 -11.17 -3.42 -6.39
N PHE A 44 -12.17 -2.56 -6.41
CA PHE A 44 -12.44 -1.54 -5.40
C PHE A 44 -12.38 -2.09 -3.95
N ALA A 45 -12.90 -3.30 -3.72
CA ALA A 45 -12.89 -3.94 -2.40
C ALA A 45 -11.51 -4.49 -1.99
N ALA A 46 -10.55 -4.61 -2.92
CA ALA A 46 -9.20 -5.09 -2.61
C ALA A 46 -8.51 -4.19 -1.59
N HIS A 47 -8.81 -2.88 -1.61
CA HIS A 47 -8.31 -1.92 -0.62
C HIS A 47 -8.66 -2.28 0.83
N LEU A 48 -9.73 -3.05 1.09
CA LEU A 48 -10.13 -3.44 2.45
C LEU A 48 -9.51 -4.74 2.94
N ARG A 49 -8.65 -5.38 2.15
CA ARG A 49 -8.00 -6.65 2.51
C ARG A 49 -6.77 -6.37 3.38
N PHE A 50 -7.01 -6.07 4.65
CA PHE A 50 -5.94 -5.84 5.62
C PHE A 50 -5.97 -6.86 6.75
N HIS A 51 -4.81 -7.24 7.21
CA HIS A 51 -4.67 -7.91 8.50
C HIS A 51 -4.86 -6.88 9.63
N TRP A 52 -5.56 -7.26 10.71
CA TRP A 52 -5.83 -6.32 11.82
C TRP A 52 -4.54 -5.79 12.47
N MET A 53 -3.50 -6.63 12.58
CA MET A 53 -2.20 -6.23 13.14
C MET A 53 -1.51 -5.19 12.23
N GLU A 54 -1.58 -5.38 10.92
CA GLU A 54 -1.09 -4.37 9.97
C GLU A 54 -1.77 -3.03 10.19
N THR A 55 -3.08 -3.04 10.36
CA THR A 55 -3.85 -1.82 10.64
C THR A 55 -3.38 -1.15 11.93
N VAL A 56 -3.14 -1.90 13.00
CA VAL A 56 -2.63 -1.37 14.27
C VAL A 56 -1.26 -0.73 14.08
N ILE A 57 -0.31 -1.44 13.45
CA ILE A 57 1.05 -0.94 13.21
C ILE A 57 0.99 0.33 12.35
N TYR A 58 0.28 0.25 11.24
CA TYR A 58 0.18 1.34 10.28
C TYR A 58 -0.40 2.61 10.91
N LYS A 59 -1.53 2.48 11.61
CA LYS A 59 -2.21 3.63 12.22
C LYS A 59 -1.43 4.20 13.40
N THR A 60 -0.74 3.37 14.15
CA THR A 60 0.13 3.82 15.24
C THR A 60 1.28 4.68 14.71
N ILE A 61 2.00 4.20 13.70
CA ILE A 61 3.11 4.93 13.10
C ILE A 61 2.64 6.21 12.41
N LEU A 62 1.44 6.20 11.81
CA LEU A 62 0.88 7.35 11.14
C LEU A 62 0.39 8.41 12.11
N TYR A 63 -0.49 8.05 13.06
CA TYR A 63 -1.24 9.04 13.83
C TYR A 63 -0.50 9.56 15.06
N ILE A 64 0.33 8.75 15.72
CA ILE A 64 1.04 9.22 16.91
C ILE A 64 1.94 10.43 16.58
N PRO A 65 2.83 10.39 15.58
CA PRO A 65 3.64 11.56 15.26
C PRO A 65 2.82 12.79 14.87
N LEU A 66 1.73 12.59 14.11
CA LEU A 66 0.87 13.69 13.68
C LEU A 66 0.17 14.38 14.85
N THR A 67 -0.32 13.60 15.83
CA THR A 67 -0.89 14.17 17.06
C THR A 67 0.16 14.87 17.92
N MET A 68 1.39 14.35 17.99
CA MET A 68 2.49 14.98 18.72
C MET A 68 2.90 16.32 18.10
N VAL A 69 2.73 16.49 16.80
CA VAL A 69 2.97 17.78 16.10
C VAL A 69 1.81 18.76 16.33
N GLY A 70 0.66 18.30 16.85
CA GLY A 70 -0.46 19.15 17.25
C GLY A 70 -1.68 19.12 16.32
N PHE A 71 -1.77 18.16 15.39
CA PHE A 71 -2.98 17.98 14.58
C PHE A 71 -4.12 17.39 15.40
N GLY A 72 -5.31 18.01 15.27
CA GLY A 72 -6.52 17.60 16.00
C GLY A 72 -7.18 16.35 15.42
N ILE A 73 -8.09 15.77 16.21
CA ILE A 73 -8.83 14.55 15.81
C ILE A 73 -9.67 14.77 14.55
N ASP A 74 -10.26 15.95 14.38
CA ASP A 74 -11.10 16.29 13.23
C ASP A 74 -10.27 16.35 11.94
N ASP A 75 -9.07 16.93 12.02
CA ASP A 75 -8.12 16.98 10.90
C ASP A 75 -7.69 15.56 10.49
N LEU A 76 -7.37 14.70 11.48
CA LEU A 76 -6.98 13.32 11.24
C LEU A 76 -8.14 12.48 10.69
N PHE A 77 -9.36 12.73 11.15
CA PHE A 77 -10.54 12.04 10.61
C PHE A 77 -10.79 12.43 9.15
N LEU A 78 -10.72 13.71 8.83
CA LEU A 78 -10.89 14.21 7.45
C LEU A 78 -9.79 13.65 6.53
N LEU A 79 -8.54 13.66 6.99
CA LEU A 79 -7.42 13.04 6.29
C LEU A 79 -7.68 11.56 6.01
N HIS A 80 -8.13 10.82 7.03
CA HIS A 80 -8.42 9.40 6.93
C HIS A 80 -9.51 9.10 5.91
N ALA A 81 -10.62 9.84 5.97
CA ALA A 81 -11.72 9.70 5.01
C ALA A 81 -11.25 9.97 3.57
N PHE A 82 -10.43 11.01 3.38
CA PHE A 82 -9.87 11.35 2.08
C PHE A 82 -8.92 10.27 1.55
N THR A 83 -8.00 9.77 2.38
CA THR A 83 -7.02 8.74 1.96
C THR A 83 -7.67 7.39 1.69
N ILE A 84 -8.74 7.02 2.42
CA ILE A 84 -9.54 5.83 2.13
C ILE A 84 -10.19 5.94 0.75
N LEU A 85 -10.79 7.09 0.43
CA LEU A 85 -11.41 7.30 -0.88
C LEU A 85 -10.40 7.14 -2.02
N ILE A 86 -9.21 7.74 -1.87
CA ILE A 86 -8.13 7.58 -2.86
C ILE A 86 -7.65 6.13 -2.93
N GLY A 87 -7.49 5.47 -1.80
CA GLY A 87 -7.11 4.06 -1.76
C GLY A 87 -8.09 3.17 -2.52
N HIS A 88 -9.40 3.35 -2.34
CA HIS A 88 -10.41 2.64 -3.12
C HIS A 88 -10.33 2.95 -4.61
N LEU A 89 -10.11 4.20 -4.98
CA LEU A 89 -9.95 4.61 -6.38
C LEU A 89 -8.72 3.94 -7.01
N ASN A 90 -7.59 3.91 -6.32
CA ASN A 90 -6.36 3.30 -6.81
C ASN A 90 -6.48 1.78 -6.98
N HIS A 91 -7.33 1.12 -6.20
CA HIS A 91 -7.64 -0.31 -6.37
C HIS A 91 -8.76 -0.58 -7.38
N ALA A 92 -9.40 0.45 -7.94
CA ALA A 92 -10.41 0.25 -8.96
C ALA A 92 -9.79 -0.37 -10.22
N ASN A 93 -10.50 -1.30 -10.87
CA ASN A 93 -10.05 -1.94 -12.11
C ASN A 93 -10.29 -1.01 -13.33
N ILE A 94 -9.58 0.13 -13.32
CA ILE A 94 -9.64 1.15 -14.37
C ILE A 94 -8.23 1.59 -14.75
N SER A 95 -8.05 1.97 -16.00
CA SER A 95 -6.73 2.33 -16.55
C SER A 95 -6.44 3.85 -16.52
N TRP A 96 -6.90 4.55 -15.47
CA TRP A 96 -6.63 5.98 -15.32
C TRP A 96 -5.20 6.24 -14.90
N ASN A 97 -4.48 7.05 -15.67
CA ASN A 97 -3.09 7.43 -15.40
C ASN A 97 -2.89 8.93 -15.13
N TYR A 98 -3.96 9.74 -15.18
CA TYR A 98 -3.97 11.19 -14.94
C TYR A 98 -3.03 12.03 -15.85
N GLY A 99 -2.55 11.50 -16.98
CA GLY A 99 -1.67 12.21 -17.89
C GLY A 99 -0.39 12.74 -17.20
N PRO A 100 -0.06 14.06 -17.33
CA PRO A 100 1.12 14.64 -16.70
C PRO A 100 1.08 14.61 -15.16
N LEU A 101 -0.10 14.57 -14.54
CA LEU A 101 -0.25 14.52 -13.08
C LEU A 101 0.21 13.18 -12.47
N LYS A 102 0.45 12.15 -13.30
CA LYS A 102 0.99 10.85 -12.86
C LYS A 102 2.33 10.94 -12.10
N TYR A 103 3.08 12.02 -12.30
CA TYR A 103 4.35 12.25 -11.59
C TYR A 103 4.15 12.82 -10.17
N ILE A 104 2.93 13.23 -9.83
CA ILE A 104 2.57 13.80 -8.53
C ILE A 104 1.53 12.92 -7.82
N LEU A 105 0.48 12.51 -8.55
CA LEU A 105 -0.65 11.77 -7.99
C LEU A 105 -0.53 10.28 -8.33
N ASN A 106 -0.67 9.43 -7.32
CA ASN A 106 -0.83 8.01 -7.56
C ASN A 106 -2.16 7.73 -8.27
N SER A 107 -2.18 6.73 -9.13
CA SER A 107 -3.32 6.39 -9.98
C SER A 107 -3.60 4.90 -9.96
N PRO A 108 -4.83 4.48 -10.31
CA PRO A 108 -5.14 3.06 -10.51
C PRO A 108 -4.15 2.36 -11.44
N HIS A 109 -3.73 3.04 -12.51
CA HIS A 109 -2.75 2.54 -13.47
C HIS A 109 -1.35 2.30 -12.84
N MET A 110 -0.91 3.16 -11.91
CA MET A 110 0.36 2.97 -11.22
C MET A 110 0.23 1.92 -10.12
N HIS A 111 -0.89 1.93 -9.40
CA HIS A 111 -1.12 1.05 -8.26
C HIS A 111 -1.32 -0.42 -8.66
N ILE A 112 -1.87 -0.72 -9.84
CA ILE A 112 -1.95 -2.10 -10.33
C ILE A 112 -0.57 -2.73 -10.50
N TRP A 113 0.44 -1.96 -10.89
CA TRP A 113 1.84 -2.40 -10.96
C TRP A 113 2.44 -2.66 -9.58
N HIS A 114 1.96 -1.98 -8.53
CA HIS A 114 2.35 -2.27 -7.15
C HIS A 114 1.97 -3.71 -6.74
N HIS A 115 0.83 -4.20 -7.21
CA HIS A 115 0.35 -5.55 -6.93
C HIS A 115 0.87 -6.63 -7.90
N VAL A 116 1.79 -6.30 -8.80
CA VAL A 116 2.33 -7.28 -9.77
C VAL A 116 3.00 -8.46 -9.06
N LYS A 117 2.73 -9.68 -9.54
CA LYS A 117 3.30 -10.90 -8.97
C LYS A 117 4.82 -10.97 -9.17
N GLU A 118 5.29 -10.64 -10.37
CA GLU A 118 6.70 -10.69 -10.74
C GLU A 118 7.27 -9.26 -10.76
N VAL A 119 7.91 -8.87 -9.66
CA VAL A 119 8.56 -7.55 -9.57
C VAL A 119 9.82 -7.50 -10.42
N PRO A 120 10.20 -6.33 -10.96
CA PRO A 120 11.46 -6.16 -11.69
C PRO A 120 12.67 -6.55 -10.84
N LYS A 121 13.68 -7.14 -11.46
CA LYS A 121 14.92 -7.56 -10.76
C LYS A 121 15.64 -6.41 -10.07
N GLU A 122 15.51 -5.21 -10.62
CA GLU A 122 16.07 -3.97 -10.09
C GLU A 122 15.36 -3.51 -8.79
N HIS A 123 14.15 -4.02 -8.55
CA HIS A 123 13.29 -3.66 -7.42
C HIS A 123 12.76 -4.90 -6.68
N PRO A 124 13.62 -5.78 -6.16
CA PRO A 124 13.21 -7.07 -5.61
C PRO A 124 12.25 -6.98 -4.42
N ASN A 125 12.16 -5.82 -3.79
CA ASN A 125 11.29 -5.59 -2.63
C ASN A 125 10.00 -4.82 -2.98
N GLY A 126 9.66 -4.70 -4.26
CA GLY A 126 8.45 -4.02 -4.71
C GLY A 126 8.69 -2.65 -5.35
N ILE A 127 7.62 -2.09 -5.89
CA ILE A 127 7.56 -0.84 -6.67
C ILE A 127 6.30 -0.06 -6.31
N ASN A 128 6.25 1.24 -6.65
CA ASN A 128 5.06 2.08 -6.62
C ASN A 128 4.33 2.09 -5.25
N PHE A 129 5.04 2.44 -4.19
CA PHE A 129 4.53 2.42 -2.81
C PHE A 129 3.62 3.60 -2.46
N GLY A 130 3.47 4.58 -3.34
CA GLY A 130 2.61 5.74 -3.13
C GLY A 130 1.17 5.38 -2.80
N ILE A 131 0.58 6.08 -1.82
CA ILE A 131 -0.84 5.93 -1.49
C ILE A 131 -1.66 6.98 -2.23
N SER A 132 -1.48 8.26 -1.90
CA SER A 132 -2.14 9.35 -2.62
C SER A 132 -1.21 10.03 -3.61
N LEU A 133 0.07 10.20 -3.25
CA LEU A 133 1.07 10.83 -4.09
C LEU A 133 2.07 9.80 -4.63
N SER A 134 2.32 9.86 -5.93
CA SER A 134 3.37 9.09 -6.60
C SER A 134 4.74 9.77 -6.55
N ILE A 135 4.78 11.06 -6.20
CA ILE A 135 6.00 11.86 -6.22
C ILE A 135 7.14 11.24 -5.39
N TRP A 136 6.80 10.57 -4.29
CA TRP A 136 7.77 9.88 -3.45
C TRP A 136 8.45 8.73 -4.20
N ASP A 137 7.68 7.96 -4.98
CA ASP A 137 8.25 6.89 -5.79
C ASP A 137 9.23 7.42 -6.85
N TYR A 138 8.93 8.57 -7.44
CA TYR A 138 9.85 9.22 -8.38
C TYR A 138 11.09 9.78 -7.68
N ILE A 139 10.94 10.39 -6.50
CA ILE A 139 12.08 10.95 -5.72
C ILE A 139 12.99 9.82 -5.23
N PHE A 140 12.43 8.71 -4.74
CA PHE A 140 13.19 7.61 -4.15
C PHE A 140 13.49 6.47 -5.13
N GLY A 141 13.15 6.63 -6.41
CA GLY A 141 13.50 5.69 -7.47
C GLY A 141 12.76 4.36 -7.43
N THR A 142 11.54 4.32 -6.86
CA THR A 142 10.68 3.12 -6.80
C THR A 142 9.55 3.16 -7.82
N ALA A 143 9.43 4.22 -8.62
CA ALA A 143 8.43 4.34 -9.66
C ALA A 143 8.74 3.39 -10.83
N HIS A 144 7.79 2.52 -11.19
CA HIS A 144 7.91 1.60 -12.33
C HIS A 144 6.55 1.36 -12.96
N VAL A 145 6.33 1.89 -14.16
CA VAL A 145 5.06 1.77 -14.91
C VAL A 145 5.39 1.54 -16.39
N PRO A 146 5.81 0.31 -16.77
CA PRO A 146 6.33 0.03 -18.12
C PRO A 146 5.24 -0.04 -19.19
N SER A 147 3.99 -0.35 -18.80
CA SER A 147 2.87 -0.49 -19.75
C SER A 147 1.53 -0.17 -19.07
N SER A 148 0.42 -0.45 -19.77
CA SER A 148 -0.94 -0.21 -19.25
C SER A 148 -1.32 -1.03 -18.00
N GLY A 149 -0.54 -2.04 -17.63
CA GLY A 149 -0.90 -2.96 -16.55
C GLY A 149 -2.05 -3.91 -16.89
N LYS A 150 -2.55 -3.87 -18.13
CA LYS A 150 -3.57 -4.79 -18.60
C LYS A 150 -2.96 -6.20 -18.72
N ASP A 151 -3.70 -7.20 -18.26
CA ASP A 151 -3.32 -8.62 -18.36
C ASP A 151 -2.05 -9.01 -17.58
N ILE A 152 -1.57 -8.17 -16.65
CA ILE A 152 -0.49 -8.57 -15.73
C ILE A 152 -1.01 -9.53 -14.66
N LYS A 153 -0.15 -10.45 -14.24
CA LYS A 153 -0.47 -11.32 -13.10
C LYS A 153 -0.26 -10.57 -11.79
N LEU A 154 -1.26 -10.59 -10.94
CA LEU A 154 -1.21 -10.00 -9.60
C LEU A 154 -0.89 -11.06 -8.54
N GLY A 155 -0.42 -10.60 -7.38
CA GLY A 155 -0.15 -11.45 -6.23
C GLY A 155 1.32 -11.46 -5.82
N PHE A 156 1.78 -12.59 -5.32
CA PHE A 156 3.15 -12.84 -4.86
C PHE A 156 3.53 -14.31 -5.09
N ASP A 157 4.78 -14.65 -4.88
CA ASP A 157 5.25 -16.02 -4.99
C ASP A 157 4.52 -16.91 -3.98
N ASP A 158 4.19 -18.13 -4.41
CA ASP A 158 3.43 -19.11 -3.60
C ASP A 158 2.00 -18.68 -3.20
N ILE A 159 1.41 -17.71 -3.90
CA ILE A 159 0.02 -17.26 -3.65
C ILE A 159 -0.98 -18.44 -3.68
N ASP A 160 -0.71 -19.48 -4.48
CA ASP A 160 -1.55 -20.68 -4.59
C ASP A 160 -1.58 -21.49 -3.28
N LYS A 161 -0.61 -21.30 -2.38
CA LYS A 161 -0.53 -21.92 -1.05
C LYS A 161 -1.15 -21.02 0.05
N TYR A 162 -1.43 -19.75 -0.28
CA TYR A 162 -1.97 -18.81 0.67
C TYR A 162 -3.45 -19.10 0.96
N PRO A 163 -3.90 -19.02 2.23
CA PRO A 163 -5.28 -19.37 2.58
C PRO A 163 -6.32 -18.49 1.86
N GLU A 164 -7.36 -19.12 1.31
CA GLU A 164 -8.49 -18.40 0.72
C GLU A 164 -9.45 -17.85 1.79
N SER A 165 -9.60 -18.55 2.91
CA SER A 165 -10.54 -18.16 3.97
C SER A 165 -10.01 -16.98 4.79
N PHE A 166 -10.90 -16.06 5.17
CA PHE A 166 -10.56 -14.91 6.03
C PHE A 166 -9.86 -15.34 7.32
N VAL A 167 -10.37 -16.35 8.02
CA VAL A 167 -9.77 -16.85 9.27
C VAL A 167 -8.38 -17.44 9.02
N GLY A 168 -8.19 -18.12 7.88
CA GLY A 168 -6.90 -18.64 7.46
C GLY A 168 -5.89 -17.50 7.26
N GLN A 169 -6.26 -16.45 6.53
CA GLN A 169 -5.42 -15.28 6.29
C GLN A 169 -5.04 -14.56 7.60
N MET A 170 -5.98 -14.44 8.54
CA MET A 170 -5.72 -13.84 9.87
C MET A 170 -4.77 -14.67 10.75
N LYS A 171 -4.62 -15.96 10.48
CA LYS A 171 -3.73 -16.86 11.22
C LYS A 171 -2.38 -17.05 10.53
N GLU A 172 -2.30 -16.78 9.24
CA GLU A 172 -1.13 -17.08 8.42
C GLU A 172 0.18 -16.46 8.93
N PRO A 173 0.22 -15.15 9.31
CA PRO A 173 1.43 -14.52 9.81
C PRO A 173 1.98 -15.11 11.12
N PHE A 174 1.16 -15.85 11.85
CA PHE A 174 1.53 -16.46 13.13
C PHE A 174 1.94 -17.94 13.01
N LYS A 175 1.95 -18.50 11.79
CA LYS A 175 2.48 -19.85 11.59
C LYS A 175 3.99 -19.82 11.76
N ILE A 176 4.48 -20.67 12.66
CA ILE A 176 5.93 -20.85 12.85
C ILE A 176 6.47 -21.53 11.58
N ASP A 177 7.34 -20.85 10.89
CA ASP A 177 8.08 -21.45 9.78
C ASP A 177 9.11 -22.44 10.34
N LYS A 178 8.76 -23.73 10.32
CA LYS A 178 9.64 -24.82 10.79
C LYS A 178 10.90 -24.98 9.93
N THR A 179 11.04 -24.24 8.83
CA THR A 179 12.23 -24.29 7.96
C THR A 179 13.39 -23.47 8.51
N LEU A 180 13.13 -22.56 9.47
CA LEU A 180 14.16 -21.74 10.14
C LEU A 180 14.79 -22.43 11.36
N GLU A 181 14.36 -23.63 11.72
CA GLU A 181 14.93 -24.42 12.82
C GLU A 181 16.04 -25.41 12.38
N LYS A 182 16.70 -25.16 11.21
CA LYS A 182 17.81 -26.00 10.74
C LYS A 182 19.08 -25.21 10.58
#